data_4ad7214ce8dfcfe8293b546c72709713
#
_entry.id   4ad7214ce8dfcfe8293b546c72709713
#
_cell.length_a   1.000
_cell.length_b   1.000
_cell.length_c   1.000
_cell.angle_alpha   90.00
_cell.angle_beta   90.00
_cell.angle_gamma   90.00
#
_symmetry.space_group_name_H-M   'P 1'
#
loop_
_entity.id
_entity.type
_entity.pdbx_description
1 polymer ?
#
loop_
_entity_poly.entity_id
_entity_poly.type
_entity_poly.pdbx_seq_one_letter_code
_entity_poly.pdbx_strand_id
1 'polypeptide(L)'
;MNKKSTASILGQLTAQQFIDTVWQQQPLLVKAALPAVAGIIDGNDLCGIACEAEGEARLIITDAQQTDWQCEQGPFKAKRFKTLPPSHWTLLVQSVDQWIPEIQALLAQFDFLPRWRLDDIMISYATDGGGVGPHFDYYDVFLLQAAGKRRWQVGQRCDENSALRDNEKIKLLKDFHTEADYTLATGDMLY
;
A
#
# COMPACT_ATOMS: atom_id res chain seq x y z
N MET A 1 35.98 6.53 -12.50
CA MET A 1 34.83 5.61 -12.59
C MET A 1 33.66 6.29 -11.86
N ASN A 2 32.72 6.87 -12.60
CA ASN A 2 31.52 7.45 -12.04
C ASN A 2 30.66 6.33 -11.47
N LYS A 3 30.58 6.21 -10.14
CA LYS A 3 29.50 5.47 -9.50
C LYS A 3 28.20 6.17 -9.92
N LYS A 4 27.42 5.55 -10.81
CA LYS A 4 26.01 5.91 -10.97
C LYS A 4 25.41 5.80 -9.57
N SER A 5 24.98 6.92 -9.02
CA SER A 5 24.16 6.95 -7.81
C SER A 5 22.94 6.08 -8.13
N THR A 6 22.89 4.88 -7.59
CA THR A 6 21.64 4.11 -7.54
C THR A 6 20.68 4.95 -6.73
N ALA A 7 19.53 5.28 -7.31
CA ALA A 7 18.50 6.00 -6.58
C ALA A 7 18.22 5.23 -5.28
N SER A 8 18.36 5.90 -4.15
CA SER A 8 18.04 5.32 -2.85
C SER A 8 16.54 5.40 -2.65
N ILE A 9 15.94 4.36 -2.05
CA ILE A 9 14.53 4.38 -1.66
C ILE A 9 14.21 5.58 -0.74
N LEU A 10 15.21 6.10 -0.04
CA LEU A 10 15.14 7.28 0.84
C LEU A 10 15.48 8.61 0.12
N GLY A 11 15.60 8.58 -1.21
CA GLY A 11 15.97 9.76 -2.00
C GLY A 11 17.39 10.24 -1.69
N GLN A 12 17.52 11.44 -1.18
CA GLN A 12 18.81 12.04 -0.82
C GLN A 12 19.21 11.81 0.65
N LEU A 13 18.32 11.25 1.46
CA LEU A 13 18.60 11.02 2.88
C LEU A 13 19.48 9.79 3.05
N THR A 14 20.41 9.86 3.98
CA THR A 14 21.05 8.66 4.53
C THR A 14 20.09 7.93 5.45
N ALA A 15 20.34 6.65 5.71
CA ALA A 15 19.58 5.87 6.68
C ALA A 15 19.49 6.55 8.06
N GLN A 16 20.62 7.09 8.54
CA GLN A 16 20.66 7.79 9.82
C GLN A 16 19.82 9.06 9.82
N GLN A 17 19.92 9.86 8.75
CA GLN A 17 19.08 11.07 8.61
C GLN A 17 17.59 10.72 8.59
N PHE A 18 17.20 9.67 7.85
CA PHE A 18 15.81 9.21 7.85
C PHE A 18 15.33 8.85 9.26
N ILE A 19 16.12 8.05 9.99
CA ILE A 19 15.77 7.63 11.36
C ILE A 19 15.65 8.84 12.30
N ASP A 20 16.57 9.81 12.21
CA ASP A 20 16.63 10.92 13.13
C ASP A 20 15.58 12.00 12.87
N THR A 21 15.12 12.15 11.60
CA THR A 21 14.32 13.33 11.21
C THR A 21 12.96 13.00 10.56
N VAL A 22 12.75 11.75 10.14
CA VAL A 22 11.54 11.35 9.41
C VAL A 22 10.79 10.23 10.14
N TRP A 23 11.50 9.15 10.53
CA TRP A 23 10.89 7.97 11.09
C TRP A 23 9.98 8.29 12.28
N GLN A 24 8.71 7.91 12.18
CA GLN A 24 7.65 8.14 13.16
C GLN A 24 7.42 9.62 13.52
N GLN A 25 7.91 10.53 12.69
CA GLN A 25 7.81 11.97 12.92
C GLN A 25 6.99 12.67 11.84
N GLN A 26 7.23 12.34 10.56
CA GLN A 26 6.57 13.00 9.44
C GLN A 26 6.58 12.14 8.18
N PRO A 27 5.62 12.33 7.26
CA PRO A 27 5.65 11.65 5.97
C PRO A 27 6.82 12.11 5.11
N LEU A 28 7.28 11.22 4.21
CA LEU A 28 8.35 11.50 3.24
C LEU A 28 7.91 11.01 1.85
N LEU A 29 7.80 11.93 0.90
CA LEU A 29 7.61 11.61 -0.51
C LEU A 29 8.97 11.55 -1.22
N VAL A 30 9.28 10.43 -1.86
CA VAL A 30 10.45 10.28 -2.73
C VAL A 30 9.99 9.99 -4.16
N LYS A 31 10.25 10.91 -5.07
CA LYS A 31 9.95 10.73 -6.49
C LYS A 31 10.96 9.81 -7.15
N ALA A 32 10.47 8.90 -8.01
CA ALA A 32 11.28 7.91 -8.71
C ALA A 32 12.24 7.14 -7.76
N ALA A 33 11.76 6.80 -6.56
CA ALA A 33 12.52 6.08 -5.54
C ALA A 33 12.97 4.71 -6.04
N LEU A 34 12.09 3.99 -6.74
CA LEU A 34 12.38 2.66 -7.29
C LEU A 34 11.65 2.42 -8.62
N PRO A 35 12.14 2.99 -9.74
CA PRO A 35 11.51 2.78 -11.06
C PRO A 35 11.44 1.31 -11.49
N ALA A 36 12.37 0.48 -10.99
CA ALA A 36 12.44 -0.95 -11.31
C ALA A 36 11.27 -1.78 -10.76
N VAL A 37 10.39 -1.21 -9.92
CA VAL A 37 9.19 -1.90 -9.44
C VAL A 37 8.16 -2.11 -10.55
N ALA A 38 8.22 -1.33 -11.63
CA ALA A 38 7.28 -1.39 -12.73
C ALA A 38 7.27 -2.78 -13.41
N GLY A 39 6.10 -3.36 -13.54
CA GLY A 39 5.89 -4.60 -14.30
C GLY A 39 6.35 -5.89 -13.60
N ILE A 40 6.72 -5.85 -12.32
CA ILE A 40 7.05 -7.08 -11.57
C ILE A 40 5.79 -7.96 -11.39
N ILE A 41 4.65 -7.34 -11.20
CA ILE A 41 3.36 -8.01 -11.00
C ILE A 41 2.24 -7.18 -11.63
N ASP A 42 1.20 -7.85 -12.09
CA ASP A 42 -0.01 -7.19 -12.59
C ASP A 42 -1.28 -7.58 -11.79
N GLY A 43 -2.42 -7.03 -12.20
CA GLY A 43 -3.69 -7.29 -11.53
C GLY A 43 -4.18 -8.74 -11.72
N ASN A 44 -3.80 -9.42 -12.80
CA ASN A 44 -4.19 -10.82 -13.03
C ASN A 44 -3.40 -11.76 -12.13
N ASP A 45 -2.11 -11.48 -11.95
CA ASP A 45 -1.25 -12.23 -11.02
C ASP A 45 -1.80 -12.13 -9.59
N LEU A 46 -2.17 -10.91 -9.17
CA LEU A 46 -2.77 -10.68 -7.85
C LEU A 46 -4.11 -11.41 -7.69
N CYS A 47 -4.97 -11.39 -8.71
CA CYS A 47 -6.22 -12.15 -8.71
C CYS A 47 -5.95 -13.67 -8.63
N GLY A 48 -4.87 -14.16 -9.25
CA GLY A 48 -4.43 -15.54 -9.15
C GLY A 48 -4.12 -15.92 -7.70
N ILE A 49 -3.22 -15.19 -7.04
CA ILE A 49 -2.85 -15.42 -5.63
C ILE A 49 -4.08 -15.33 -4.72
N ALA A 50 -4.98 -14.37 -4.95
CA ALA A 50 -6.20 -14.20 -4.17
C ALA A 50 -7.21 -15.35 -4.31
N CYS A 51 -7.01 -16.25 -5.28
CA CYS A 51 -7.82 -17.48 -5.45
C CYS A 51 -7.23 -18.68 -4.72
N GLU A 52 -5.97 -18.65 -4.32
CA GLU A 52 -5.31 -19.75 -3.62
C GLU A 52 -5.77 -19.81 -2.15
N ALA A 53 -5.81 -21.04 -1.61
CA ALA A 53 -6.32 -21.27 -0.25
C ALA A 53 -5.46 -20.58 0.82
N GLU A 54 -4.16 -20.50 0.57
CA GLU A 54 -3.16 -19.86 1.42
C GLU A 54 -3.03 -18.36 1.16
N GLY A 55 -3.69 -17.84 0.12
CA GLY A 55 -3.67 -16.42 -0.26
C GLY A 55 -4.58 -15.60 0.66
N GLU A 56 -3.99 -14.88 1.61
CA GLU A 56 -4.74 -13.95 2.44
C GLU A 56 -5.11 -12.70 1.64
N ALA A 57 -6.38 -12.60 1.24
CA ALA A 57 -6.84 -11.53 0.38
C ALA A 57 -8.14 -10.90 0.87
N ARG A 58 -8.29 -9.60 0.60
CA ARG A 58 -9.51 -8.83 0.87
C ARG A 58 -9.91 -8.04 -0.36
N LEU A 59 -11.20 -8.00 -0.64
CA LEU A 59 -11.79 -7.18 -1.68
C LEU A 59 -12.63 -6.09 -1.02
N ILE A 60 -12.26 -4.85 -1.26
CA ILE A 60 -12.97 -3.67 -0.76
C ILE A 60 -13.74 -3.06 -1.94
N ILE A 61 -15.03 -2.85 -1.77
CA ILE A 61 -15.91 -2.21 -2.75
C ILE A 61 -16.54 -1.00 -2.09
N THR A 62 -16.58 0.12 -2.79
CA THR A 62 -17.22 1.33 -2.29
C THR A 62 -18.15 1.95 -3.33
N ASP A 63 -19.06 2.80 -2.89
CA ASP A 63 -19.88 3.64 -3.75
C ASP A 63 -19.07 4.83 -4.31
N ALA A 64 -19.61 5.50 -5.32
CA ALA A 64 -18.95 6.65 -5.96
C ALA A 64 -18.75 7.84 -4.99
N GLN A 65 -19.51 7.94 -3.93
CA GLN A 65 -19.42 8.95 -2.89
C GLN A 65 -18.46 8.54 -1.75
N GLN A 66 -17.99 7.29 -1.77
CA GLN A 66 -17.14 6.71 -0.73
C GLN A 66 -17.78 6.77 0.68
N THR A 67 -19.08 6.56 0.74
CA THR A 67 -19.87 6.58 1.97
C THR A 67 -20.16 5.16 2.49
N ASP A 68 -20.36 4.20 1.59
CA ASP A 68 -20.56 2.79 1.89
C ASP A 68 -19.32 1.98 1.51
N TRP A 69 -18.90 1.10 2.41
CA TRP A 69 -17.70 0.29 2.26
C TRP A 69 -18.01 -1.16 2.60
N GLN A 70 -17.83 -2.03 1.63
CA GLN A 70 -18.03 -3.46 1.76
C GLN A 70 -16.68 -4.18 1.71
N CYS A 71 -16.51 -5.18 2.58
CA CYS A 71 -15.31 -6.00 2.62
C CYS A 71 -15.68 -7.48 2.47
N GLU A 72 -15.08 -8.12 1.49
CA GLU A 72 -15.16 -9.56 1.30
C GLU A 72 -13.78 -10.17 1.61
N GLN A 73 -13.77 -11.33 2.28
CA GLN A 73 -12.57 -12.09 2.57
C GLN A 73 -12.37 -13.18 1.53
N GLY A 74 -11.09 -13.42 1.13
CA GLY A 74 -10.71 -14.57 0.31
C GLY A 74 -10.71 -15.89 1.12
N PRO A 75 -10.33 -17.03 0.48
CA PRO A 75 -9.94 -17.11 -0.93
C PRO A 75 -11.12 -16.89 -1.88
N PHE A 76 -10.87 -16.25 -3.01
CA PHE A 76 -11.90 -15.93 -3.99
C PHE A 76 -12.00 -17.02 -5.07
N LYS A 77 -13.17 -17.08 -5.71
CA LYS A 77 -13.33 -17.82 -6.97
C LYS A 77 -13.07 -16.88 -8.14
N ALA A 78 -12.36 -17.31 -9.17
CA ALA A 78 -12.02 -16.49 -10.35
C ALA A 78 -13.26 -15.81 -11.00
N LYS A 79 -14.44 -16.45 -10.93
CA LYS A 79 -15.69 -15.86 -11.40
C LYS A 79 -16.09 -14.58 -10.66
N ARG A 80 -15.63 -14.40 -9.40
CA ARG A 80 -15.95 -13.19 -8.60
C ARG A 80 -15.39 -11.94 -9.27
N PHE A 81 -14.16 -12.00 -9.75
CA PHE A 81 -13.50 -10.88 -10.42
C PHE A 81 -14.19 -10.48 -11.73
N LYS A 82 -14.85 -11.43 -12.42
CA LYS A 82 -15.62 -11.17 -13.64
C LYS A 82 -16.95 -10.44 -13.39
N THR A 83 -17.40 -10.41 -12.15
CA THR A 83 -18.67 -9.80 -11.75
C THR A 83 -18.48 -8.48 -11.01
N LEU A 84 -17.24 -8.00 -10.87
CA LEU A 84 -16.96 -6.72 -10.24
C LEU A 84 -17.42 -5.56 -11.13
N PRO A 85 -17.82 -4.43 -10.53
CA PRO A 85 -18.07 -3.21 -11.28
C PRO A 85 -16.77 -2.74 -11.98
N PRO A 86 -16.87 -1.87 -13.00
CA PRO A 86 -15.68 -1.40 -13.72
C PRO A 86 -14.78 -0.49 -12.88
N SER A 87 -15.26 0.02 -11.75
CA SER A 87 -14.56 0.98 -10.89
C SER A 87 -14.95 0.83 -9.41
N HIS A 88 -14.30 1.59 -8.51
CA HIS A 88 -14.64 1.70 -7.08
C HIS A 88 -14.44 0.41 -6.29
N TRP A 89 -13.39 -0.34 -6.61
CA TRP A 89 -12.96 -1.48 -5.79
C TRP A 89 -11.45 -1.59 -5.71
N THR A 90 -10.99 -2.25 -4.67
CA THR A 90 -9.58 -2.53 -4.41
C THR A 90 -9.41 -3.97 -3.94
N LEU A 91 -8.52 -4.71 -4.57
CA LEU A 91 -8.05 -6.00 -4.10
C LEU A 91 -6.76 -5.78 -3.28
N LEU A 92 -6.72 -6.34 -2.09
CA LEU A 92 -5.56 -6.37 -1.19
C LEU A 92 -5.10 -7.81 -1.05
N VAL A 93 -3.81 -8.09 -1.22
CA VAL A 93 -3.21 -9.41 -1.01
C VAL A 93 -2.02 -9.25 -0.08
N GLN A 94 -2.06 -9.94 1.06
CA GLN A 94 -0.98 -9.96 2.05
C GLN A 94 0.17 -10.87 1.61
N SER A 95 1.35 -10.60 2.14
CA SER A 95 2.53 -11.47 2.07
C SER A 95 2.89 -11.93 0.65
N VAL A 96 2.73 -11.06 -0.36
CA VAL A 96 3.02 -11.38 -1.77
C VAL A 96 4.50 -11.71 -1.98
N ASP A 97 5.37 -11.23 -1.11
CA ASP A 97 6.80 -11.59 -1.07
C ASP A 97 7.06 -13.08 -0.83
N GLN A 98 6.09 -13.82 -0.27
CA GLN A 98 6.18 -15.28 -0.13
C GLN A 98 5.83 -16.03 -1.41
N TRP A 99 5.18 -15.39 -2.35
CA TRP A 99 4.73 -15.98 -3.62
C TRP A 99 5.66 -15.66 -4.80
N ILE A 100 6.26 -14.48 -4.82
CA ILE A 100 7.00 -13.94 -5.95
C ILE A 100 8.40 -13.53 -5.51
N PRO A 101 9.47 -14.24 -5.95
CA PRO A 101 10.84 -13.96 -5.54
C PRO A 101 11.31 -12.53 -5.88
N GLU A 102 10.84 -11.96 -6.98
CA GLU A 102 11.15 -10.59 -7.38
C GLU A 102 10.55 -9.56 -6.41
N ILE A 103 9.38 -9.85 -5.84
CA ILE A 103 8.76 -9.02 -4.79
C ILE A 103 9.55 -9.19 -3.48
N GLN A 104 9.93 -10.42 -3.11
CA GLN A 104 10.77 -10.66 -1.93
C GLN A 104 12.09 -9.89 -2.01
N ALA A 105 12.70 -9.81 -3.19
CA ALA A 105 13.96 -9.09 -3.39
C ALA A 105 13.85 -7.58 -3.10
N LEU A 106 12.63 -7.00 -3.14
CA LEU A 106 12.42 -5.59 -2.80
C LEU A 106 12.70 -5.29 -1.33
N LEU A 107 12.57 -6.27 -0.44
CA LEU A 107 12.87 -6.11 0.99
C LEU A 107 14.33 -5.68 1.24
N ALA A 108 15.25 -6.01 0.34
CA ALA A 108 16.64 -5.58 0.43
C ALA A 108 16.82 -4.05 0.29
N GLN A 109 15.83 -3.34 -0.25
CA GLN A 109 15.85 -1.86 -0.31
C GLN A 109 15.70 -1.22 1.09
N PHE A 110 15.27 -2.01 2.06
CA PHE A 110 15.02 -1.59 3.44
C PHE A 110 16.05 -2.13 4.44
N ASP A 111 17.24 -2.52 3.98
CA ASP A 111 18.34 -3.05 4.81
C ASP A 111 18.83 -2.10 5.91
N PHE A 112 18.45 -0.82 5.84
CA PHE A 112 18.72 0.16 6.88
C PHE A 112 17.85 -0.05 8.13
N LEU A 113 16.83 -0.89 8.06
CA LEU A 113 16.01 -1.33 9.18
C LEU A 113 16.40 -2.74 9.63
N PRO A 114 16.37 -3.04 10.92
CA PRO A 114 16.56 -4.41 11.40
C PRO A 114 15.53 -5.36 10.76
N ARG A 115 15.96 -6.51 10.26
CA ARG A 115 15.11 -7.46 9.54
C ARG A 115 13.85 -7.86 10.34
N TRP A 116 13.94 -7.96 11.65
CA TRP A 116 12.81 -8.30 12.53
C TRP A 116 11.75 -7.19 12.64
N ARG A 117 12.00 -6.00 12.08
CA ARG A 117 11.03 -4.91 11.95
C ARG A 117 10.31 -4.89 10.60
N LEU A 118 10.79 -5.68 9.65
CA LEU A 118 10.13 -5.81 8.36
C LEU A 118 9.16 -6.98 8.44
N ASP A 119 7.88 -6.71 8.21
CA ASP A 119 6.82 -7.72 8.23
C ASP A 119 6.72 -8.39 6.85
N ASP A 120 5.85 -7.92 6.01
CA ASP A 120 5.60 -8.47 4.69
C ASP A 120 5.49 -7.38 3.61
N ILE A 121 5.30 -7.79 2.38
CA ILE A 121 4.86 -6.92 1.28
C ILE A 121 3.42 -7.25 0.93
N MET A 122 2.50 -6.41 1.40
CA MET A 122 1.13 -6.38 0.91
C MET A 122 1.07 -5.65 -0.42
N ILE A 123 0.33 -6.17 -1.40
CA ILE A 123 0.08 -5.47 -2.66
C ILE A 123 -1.41 -5.20 -2.82
N SER A 124 -1.72 -3.98 -3.28
CA SER A 124 -3.08 -3.58 -3.61
C SER A 124 -3.23 -3.22 -5.08
N TYR A 125 -4.25 -3.79 -5.72
CA TYR A 125 -4.72 -3.37 -7.04
C TYR A 125 -6.02 -2.61 -6.89
N ALA A 126 -6.08 -1.37 -7.37
CA ALA A 126 -7.28 -0.55 -7.31
C ALA A 126 -7.69 -0.08 -8.70
N THR A 127 -8.98 -0.15 -8.97
CA THR A 127 -9.60 0.50 -10.13
C THR A 127 -9.83 1.99 -9.87
N ASP A 128 -10.24 2.74 -10.89
CA ASP A 128 -10.59 4.16 -10.73
C ASP A 128 -11.63 4.34 -9.62
N GLY A 129 -11.38 5.29 -8.72
CA GLY A 129 -12.21 5.51 -7.54
C GLY A 129 -12.10 4.44 -6.45
N GLY A 130 -11.31 3.37 -6.67
CA GLY A 130 -11.05 2.37 -5.66
C GLY A 130 -10.13 2.90 -4.55
N GLY A 131 -10.35 2.39 -3.34
CA GLY A 131 -9.58 2.73 -2.14
C GLY A 131 -9.91 1.79 -1.01
N VAL A 132 -9.42 2.10 0.18
CA VAL A 132 -9.68 1.34 1.41
C VAL A 132 -10.28 2.21 2.52
N GLY A 133 -10.59 3.48 2.19
CA GLY A 133 -11.12 4.45 3.12
C GLY A 133 -10.09 5.03 4.11
N PRO A 134 -10.48 6.07 4.85
CA PRO A 134 -9.61 6.67 5.86
C PRO A 134 -9.44 5.72 7.04
N HIS A 135 -8.20 5.30 7.30
CA HIS A 135 -7.84 4.39 8.38
C HIS A 135 -6.43 4.72 8.89
N PHE A 136 -6.01 4.07 9.94
CA PHE A 136 -4.64 4.09 10.41
C PHE A 136 -4.21 2.68 10.83
N ASP A 137 -2.91 2.45 10.78
CA ASP A 137 -2.27 1.23 11.22
C ASP A 137 -1.36 1.51 12.42
N TYR A 138 -1.08 0.49 13.25
CA TYR A 138 -0.19 0.60 14.41
C TYR A 138 1.27 0.33 14.06
N TYR A 139 1.63 0.45 12.78
CA TYR A 139 2.98 0.24 12.25
C TYR A 139 3.30 1.23 11.14
N ASP A 140 4.60 1.37 10.86
CA ASP A 140 5.09 2.21 9.79
C ASP A 140 4.85 1.54 8.43
N VAL A 141 4.50 2.32 7.42
CA VAL A 141 4.22 1.82 6.06
C VAL A 141 5.02 2.59 5.02
N PHE A 142 5.64 1.86 4.09
CA PHE A 142 6.25 2.40 2.89
C PHE A 142 5.35 2.08 1.69
N LEU A 143 4.71 3.09 1.14
CA LEU A 143 3.79 2.97 0.01
C LEU A 143 4.56 3.15 -1.29
N LEU A 144 4.85 2.06 -2.01
CA LEU A 144 5.57 2.09 -3.28
C LEU A 144 4.58 1.93 -4.44
N GLN A 145 4.51 2.91 -5.32
CA GLN A 145 3.60 2.87 -6.47
C GLN A 145 4.21 2.03 -7.60
N ALA A 146 3.67 0.82 -7.82
CA ALA A 146 4.19 -0.11 -8.81
C ALA A 146 3.65 0.14 -10.23
N ALA A 147 2.41 0.61 -10.36
CA ALA A 147 1.78 0.87 -11.66
C ALA A 147 0.76 2.01 -11.58
N GLY A 148 0.59 2.76 -12.67
CA GLY A 148 -0.40 3.83 -12.76
C GLY A 148 -0.13 5.00 -11.83
N LYS A 149 -1.22 5.58 -11.32
CA LYS A 149 -1.18 6.71 -10.38
C LYS A 149 -2.17 6.50 -9.25
N ARG A 150 -1.80 6.90 -8.03
CA ARG A 150 -2.70 6.89 -6.87
C ARG A 150 -2.55 8.18 -6.07
N ARG A 151 -3.69 8.73 -5.68
CA ARG A 151 -3.76 9.84 -4.73
C ARG A 151 -3.78 9.29 -3.31
N TRP A 152 -2.90 9.81 -2.47
CA TRP A 152 -2.82 9.52 -1.05
C TRP A 152 -3.04 10.79 -0.24
N GLN A 153 -4.00 10.74 0.65
CA GLN A 153 -4.25 11.80 1.62
C GLN A 153 -3.74 11.35 2.98
N VAL A 154 -2.83 12.11 3.55
CA VAL A 154 -2.32 11.90 4.90
C VAL A 154 -3.08 12.82 5.83
N GLY A 155 -3.62 12.27 6.89
CA GLY A 155 -4.41 13.00 7.88
C GLY A 155 -3.72 13.14 9.22
N GLN A 156 -4.51 13.53 10.20
CA GLN A 156 -4.11 13.71 11.59
C GLN A 156 -3.49 12.43 12.18
N ARG A 157 -2.65 12.59 13.18
CA ARG A 157 -2.16 11.46 13.99
C ARG A 157 -3.34 10.80 14.72
N CYS A 158 -3.32 9.47 14.74
CA CYS A 158 -4.33 8.64 15.36
C CYS A 158 -3.72 7.73 16.41
N ASP A 159 -4.57 7.27 17.35
CA ASP A 159 -4.24 6.33 18.42
C ASP A 159 -5.44 5.40 18.73
N GLU A 160 -5.33 4.62 19.79
CA GLU A 160 -6.39 3.70 20.23
C GLU A 160 -7.70 4.38 20.66
N ASN A 161 -7.68 5.70 20.90
CA ASN A 161 -8.85 6.49 21.28
C ASN A 161 -9.51 7.15 20.06
N SER A 162 -8.92 7.07 18.90
CA SER A 162 -9.44 7.66 17.68
C SER A 162 -10.76 7.01 17.28
N ALA A 163 -11.80 7.82 17.08
CA ALA A 163 -13.14 7.35 16.81
C ALA A 163 -13.24 6.63 15.47
N LEU A 164 -13.75 5.40 15.47
CA LEU A 164 -13.99 4.61 14.28
C LEU A 164 -15.47 4.62 13.91
N ARG A 165 -15.76 4.41 12.63
CA ARG A 165 -17.12 4.16 12.14
C ARG A 165 -17.59 2.80 12.64
N ASP A 166 -18.89 2.67 12.80
CA ASP A 166 -19.53 1.39 13.13
C ASP A 166 -19.52 0.47 11.88
N ASN A 167 -18.44 -0.27 11.72
CA ASN A 167 -18.28 -1.27 10.67
C ASN A 167 -17.41 -2.42 11.19
N GLU A 168 -17.99 -3.61 11.29
CA GLU A 168 -17.32 -4.78 11.86
C GLU A 168 -16.12 -5.29 11.03
N LYS A 169 -16.11 -5.01 9.72
CA LYS A 169 -15.14 -5.60 8.78
C LYS A 169 -14.01 -4.66 8.41
N ILE A 170 -14.22 -3.35 8.50
CA ILE A 170 -13.24 -2.33 8.09
C ILE A 170 -13.17 -1.27 9.18
N LYS A 171 -11.97 -1.06 9.73
CA LYS A 171 -11.73 -0.03 10.74
C LYS A 171 -11.53 1.34 10.08
N LEU A 172 -12.62 2.00 9.73
CA LEU A 172 -12.59 3.33 9.13
C LEU A 172 -12.66 4.41 10.20
N LEU A 173 -11.86 5.45 10.04
CA LEU A 173 -11.95 6.65 10.87
C LEU A 173 -13.32 7.32 10.69
N LYS A 174 -13.91 7.76 11.80
CA LYS A 174 -15.15 8.54 11.79
C LYS A 174 -14.90 9.93 11.24
N ASP A 175 -13.83 10.55 11.71
CA ASP A 175 -13.42 11.90 11.32
C ASP A 175 -12.00 11.83 10.68
N PHE A 176 -11.86 12.43 9.51
CA PHE A 176 -10.59 12.49 8.79
C PHE A 176 -10.33 13.90 8.30
N HIS A 177 -9.20 14.47 8.70
CA HIS A 177 -8.75 15.80 8.32
C HIS A 177 -7.46 15.68 7.51
N THR A 178 -7.50 16.02 6.24
CA THR A 178 -6.33 15.96 5.37
C THR A 178 -5.31 17.03 5.76
N GLU A 179 -4.11 16.62 6.11
CA GLU A 179 -2.96 17.49 6.39
C GLU A 179 -2.01 17.58 5.19
N ALA A 180 -1.92 16.51 4.40
CA ALA A 180 -1.14 16.49 3.17
C ALA A 180 -1.82 15.64 2.09
N ASP A 181 -1.53 15.93 0.82
CA ASP A 181 -2.13 15.31 -0.35
C ASP A 181 -1.06 15.05 -1.41
N TYR A 182 -0.86 13.78 -1.74
CA TYR A 182 0.20 13.34 -2.64
C TYR A 182 -0.39 12.52 -3.79
N THR A 183 0.03 12.81 -5.02
CA THR A 183 -0.21 11.93 -6.15
C THR A 183 1.10 11.21 -6.50
N LEU A 184 1.10 9.90 -6.31
CA LEU A 184 2.20 9.02 -6.66
C LEU A 184 2.03 8.51 -8.08
N ALA A 185 3.13 8.51 -8.83
CA ALA A 185 3.27 7.82 -10.11
C ALA A 185 4.16 6.60 -9.93
N THR A 186 4.19 5.72 -10.93
CA THR A 186 5.03 4.51 -10.93
C THR A 186 6.49 4.83 -10.55
N GLY A 187 7.01 4.11 -9.57
CA GLY A 187 8.35 4.29 -9.00
C GLY A 187 8.43 5.26 -7.83
N ASP A 188 7.39 6.05 -7.55
CA ASP A 188 7.36 6.94 -6.39
C ASP A 188 7.11 6.15 -5.09
N MET A 189 7.63 6.65 -3.99
CA MET A 189 7.44 6.10 -2.65
C MET A 189 6.95 7.19 -1.70
N LEU A 190 5.99 6.85 -0.84
CA LEU A 190 5.53 7.66 0.29
C LEU A 190 5.68 6.82 1.57
N TYR A 191 6.42 7.37 2.53
CA TYR A 191 6.48 6.88 3.90
C TYR A 191 5.48 7.68 4.74
#